data_80cad9dbe6e10fdc95e7d2df371d5dae
#
_entry.id   80cad9dbe6e10fdc95e7d2df371d5dae
#
_cell.length_a   1.000
_cell.length_b   1.000
_cell.length_c   1.000
_cell.angle_alpha   90.00
_cell.angle_beta   90.00
_cell.angle_gamma   90.00
#
_symmetry.space_group_name_H-M   'P 1'
#
loop_
_entity.id
_entity.type
_entity.pdbx_description
1 polymer ?
#
loop_
_entity_poly.entity_id
_entity_poly.type
_entity_poly.pdbx_seq_one_letter_code
_entity_poly.pdbx_strand_id
1 'polypeptide(L)'
;MSQPKKILFITLSNIGDVVLTTPVLIRLAQIYKNARFDVVGDQRSEMLFKHCPFINKFYRKDKSKGFMGTLNLVRRIRADHYDLAVDLRSDGLLYLIRADKKFNKVKNNNIHSAEKHFLSIKQPTNLMPKTEIWLNKQEKIDARKLIPKGYKRILALGIGANSEHKIWPAQFFAELASMLQKNFDFILIVGDSRDNKFVPIFKEAYGGEFLNLCGKLDLLTTAAVIKNSELFVGNDSGLGHIASAVQTKTFTIFGPGEPHRYRPWGEESYWVQDKQKIIQEIKPALVFKKVMDAFGYDDEQ
;
A
#
# COMPACT_ATOMS: atom_id res chain seq x y z
N MET A 1 20.76 -28.42 -9.37
CA MET A 1 21.08 -27.47 -8.28
C MET A 1 20.08 -27.69 -7.17
N SER A 2 20.52 -27.77 -5.91
CA SER A 2 19.63 -27.86 -4.75
C SER A 2 18.76 -26.60 -4.64
N GLN A 3 17.52 -26.75 -4.16
CA GLN A 3 16.65 -25.59 -3.95
C GLN A 3 17.22 -24.67 -2.85
N PRO A 4 17.16 -23.34 -3.01
CA PRO A 4 17.56 -22.40 -1.98
C PRO A 4 16.88 -22.68 -0.64
N LYS A 5 17.68 -22.71 0.43
CA LYS A 5 17.19 -22.90 1.81
C LYS A 5 17.09 -21.58 2.57
N LYS A 6 17.89 -20.58 2.19
CA LYS A 6 17.93 -19.26 2.83
C LYS A 6 17.97 -18.15 1.80
N ILE A 7 16.99 -17.27 1.86
CA ILE A 7 16.81 -16.18 0.89
C ILE A 7 16.83 -14.83 1.62
N LEU A 8 17.63 -13.89 1.13
CA LEU A 8 17.60 -12.50 1.56
C LEU A 8 16.73 -11.66 0.61
N PHE A 9 15.78 -10.92 1.16
CA PHE A 9 14.90 -10.03 0.41
C PHE A 9 15.06 -8.59 0.89
N ILE A 10 15.60 -7.71 0.04
CA ILE A 10 15.81 -6.29 0.35
C ILE A 10 14.69 -5.48 -0.28
N THR A 11 13.79 -4.96 0.57
CA THR A 11 12.61 -4.18 0.16
C THR A 11 12.85 -2.67 0.22
N LEU A 12 11.83 -1.90 -0.13
CA LEU A 12 11.80 -0.44 -0.18
C LEU A 12 11.43 0.19 1.18
N SER A 13 11.20 1.51 1.20
CA SER A 13 10.96 2.25 2.46
C SER A 13 9.56 2.86 2.55
N ASN A 14 9.02 3.39 1.43
CA ASN A 14 7.69 4.00 1.47
C ASN A 14 6.64 2.89 1.47
N ILE A 15 5.57 3.09 2.21
CA ILE A 15 4.50 2.10 2.39
C ILE A 15 3.98 1.56 1.04
N GLY A 16 3.61 2.44 0.12
CA GLY A 16 3.13 2.05 -1.20
C GLY A 16 4.16 1.23 -1.98
N ASP A 17 5.41 1.70 -2.01
CA ASP A 17 6.50 0.99 -2.69
C ASP A 17 6.74 -0.41 -2.09
N VAL A 18 6.67 -0.55 -0.76
CA VAL A 18 6.82 -1.85 -0.07
C VAL A 18 5.71 -2.80 -0.46
N VAL A 19 4.46 -2.33 -0.48
CA VAL A 19 3.31 -3.13 -0.93
C VAL A 19 3.52 -3.66 -2.35
N LEU A 20 4.04 -2.82 -3.26
CA LEU A 20 4.33 -3.23 -4.64
C LEU A 20 5.47 -4.26 -4.76
N THR A 21 6.21 -4.54 -3.68
CA THR A 21 7.22 -5.63 -3.65
C THR A 21 6.66 -6.96 -3.15
N THR A 22 5.49 -6.99 -2.53
CA THR A 22 4.92 -8.22 -1.94
C THR A 22 4.69 -9.34 -2.96
N PRO A 23 4.29 -9.08 -4.23
CA PRO A 23 4.18 -10.14 -5.24
C PRO A 23 5.49 -10.89 -5.48
N VAL A 24 6.64 -10.23 -5.37
CA VAL A 24 7.96 -10.85 -5.52
C VAL A 24 8.21 -11.83 -4.37
N LEU A 25 7.98 -11.39 -3.13
CA LEU A 25 8.16 -12.23 -1.94
C LEU A 25 7.24 -13.46 -1.97
N ILE A 26 5.95 -13.25 -2.29
CA ILE A 26 4.96 -14.32 -2.41
C ILE A 26 5.38 -15.34 -3.47
N ARG A 27 5.80 -14.86 -4.65
CA ARG A 27 6.23 -15.75 -5.73
C ARG A 27 7.46 -16.56 -5.35
N LEU A 28 8.43 -15.95 -4.70
CA LEU A 28 9.61 -16.67 -4.20
C LEU A 28 9.21 -17.73 -3.17
N ALA A 29 8.27 -17.44 -2.28
CA ALA A 29 7.77 -18.41 -1.30
C ALA A 29 7.00 -19.57 -1.96
N GLN A 30 6.27 -19.30 -3.05
CA GLN A 30 5.62 -20.36 -3.85
C GLN A 30 6.62 -21.28 -4.55
N ILE A 31 7.71 -20.72 -5.10
CA ILE A 31 8.75 -21.48 -5.79
C ILE A 31 9.60 -22.27 -4.80
N TYR A 32 9.97 -21.64 -3.68
CA TYR A 32 10.92 -22.17 -2.69
C TYR A 32 10.20 -22.44 -1.35
N LYS A 33 9.26 -23.38 -1.34
CA LYS A 33 8.34 -23.66 -0.22
C LYS A 33 9.01 -23.88 1.13
N ASN A 34 10.23 -24.42 1.15
CA ASN A 34 10.98 -24.73 2.37
C ASN A 34 12.08 -23.70 2.69
N ALA A 35 12.15 -22.60 1.94
CA ALA A 35 13.15 -21.58 2.19
C ALA A 35 12.77 -20.69 3.38
N ARG A 36 13.78 -20.24 4.11
CA ARG A 36 13.65 -19.20 5.14
C ARG A 36 13.96 -17.86 4.54
N PHE A 37 13.08 -16.90 4.73
CA PHE A 37 13.24 -15.54 4.20
C PHE A 37 13.71 -14.61 5.31
N ASP A 38 14.85 -13.99 5.11
CA ASP A 38 15.29 -12.86 5.90
C ASP A 38 15.03 -11.58 5.11
N VAL A 39 14.41 -10.58 5.73
CA VAL A 39 14.01 -9.34 5.05
C VAL A 39 14.83 -8.17 5.58
N VAL A 40 15.26 -7.29 4.68
CA VAL A 40 15.88 -6.00 5.01
C VAL A 40 14.94 -4.89 4.59
N GLY A 41 14.58 -4.03 5.54
CA GLY A 41 13.73 -2.88 5.31
C GLY A 41 13.86 -1.82 6.41
N ASP A 42 13.04 -0.79 6.39
CA ASP A 42 12.95 0.18 7.48
C ASP A 42 11.81 -0.15 8.45
N GLN A 43 11.56 0.74 9.41
CA GLN A 43 10.50 0.54 10.41
C GLN A 43 9.10 0.41 9.79
N ARG A 44 8.80 1.13 8.71
CA ARG A 44 7.48 1.09 8.05
C ARG A 44 7.28 -0.22 7.32
N SER A 45 8.30 -0.70 6.63
CA SER A 45 8.28 -2.02 5.99
C SER A 45 8.16 -3.15 7.01
N GLU A 46 8.83 -3.05 8.17
CA GLU A 46 8.71 -4.04 9.24
C GLU A 46 7.27 -4.19 9.73
N MET A 47 6.56 -3.07 9.88
CA MET A 47 5.13 -3.09 10.28
C MET A 47 4.26 -3.83 9.25
N LEU A 48 4.47 -3.59 7.95
CA LEU A 48 3.71 -4.25 6.89
C LEU A 48 3.95 -5.76 6.82
N PHE A 49 5.16 -6.20 7.17
CA PHE A 49 5.54 -7.62 7.15
C PHE A 49 5.36 -8.34 8.51
N LYS A 50 4.83 -7.68 9.52
CA LYS A 50 4.74 -8.19 10.91
C LYS A 50 4.12 -9.59 11.00
N HIS A 51 3.10 -9.87 10.21
CA HIS A 51 2.39 -11.15 10.20
C HIS A 51 2.62 -11.97 8.92
N CYS A 52 3.62 -11.60 8.12
CA CYS A 52 3.97 -12.37 6.93
C CYS A 52 4.48 -13.76 7.31
N PRO A 53 3.83 -14.86 6.86
CA PRO A 53 4.17 -16.21 7.29
C PRO A 53 5.50 -16.73 6.76
N PHE A 54 6.09 -16.04 5.77
CA PHE A 54 7.33 -16.49 5.11
C PHE A 54 8.59 -15.97 5.79
N ILE A 55 8.50 -14.94 6.65
CA ILE A 55 9.65 -14.23 7.20
C ILE A 55 10.17 -14.94 8.45
N ASN A 56 11.47 -15.25 8.39
CA ASN A 56 12.22 -15.79 9.53
C ASN A 56 12.84 -14.68 10.39
N LYS A 57 13.50 -13.70 9.75
CA LYS A 57 14.12 -12.55 10.43
C LYS A 57 13.86 -11.26 9.67
N PHE A 58 13.70 -10.15 10.41
CA PHE A 58 13.65 -8.82 9.85
C PHE A 58 14.87 -8.01 10.31
N TYR A 59 15.64 -7.49 9.35
CA TYR A 59 16.78 -6.62 9.59
C TYR A 59 16.37 -5.17 9.33
N ARG A 60 16.18 -4.38 10.38
CA ARG A 60 15.82 -2.98 10.27
C ARG A 60 17.02 -2.15 9.84
N LYS A 61 16.89 -1.47 8.70
CA LYS A 61 17.81 -0.45 8.22
C LYS A 61 17.40 0.90 8.79
N ASP A 62 18.22 1.41 9.70
CA ASP A 62 18.01 2.71 10.33
C ASP A 62 18.90 3.77 9.66
N LYS A 63 18.29 4.66 8.90
CA LYS A 63 19.01 5.73 8.20
C LYS A 63 19.59 6.79 9.14
N SER A 64 19.01 6.98 10.32
CA SER A 64 19.48 7.95 11.30
C SER A 64 20.87 7.62 11.86
N LYS A 65 21.24 6.33 11.82
CA LYS A 65 22.54 5.82 12.30
C LYS A 65 23.68 5.97 11.29
N GLY A 66 23.43 6.58 10.13
CA GLY A 66 24.44 6.89 9.12
C GLY A 66 25.26 5.67 8.66
N PHE A 67 26.53 5.89 8.40
CA PHE A 67 27.48 4.86 7.93
C PHE A 67 27.67 3.73 8.92
N MET A 68 27.83 4.03 10.22
CA MET A 68 28.02 3.00 11.27
C MET A 68 26.80 2.08 11.39
N GLY A 69 25.58 2.61 11.26
CA GLY A 69 24.37 1.81 11.21
C GLY A 69 24.35 0.85 10.02
N THR A 70 24.78 1.32 8.86
CA THR A 70 24.90 0.48 7.66
C THR A 70 25.97 -0.61 7.85
N LEU A 71 27.13 -0.30 8.39
CA LEU A 71 28.21 -1.26 8.67
C LEU A 71 27.74 -2.36 9.64
N ASN A 72 27.08 -1.98 10.73
CA ASN A 72 26.52 -2.92 11.69
C ASN A 72 25.45 -3.83 11.05
N LEU A 73 24.60 -3.26 10.19
CA LEU A 73 23.61 -4.02 9.44
C LEU A 73 24.30 -5.07 8.54
N VAL A 74 25.31 -4.65 7.77
CA VAL A 74 26.09 -5.56 6.90
C VAL A 74 26.74 -6.67 7.71
N ARG A 75 27.38 -6.35 8.84
CA ARG A 75 27.98 -7.38 9.73
C ARG A 75 26.96 -8.42 10.20
N ARG A 76 25.78 -7.98 10.63
CA ARG A 76 24.69 -8.85 11.09
C ARG A 76 24.17 -9.75 9.97
N ILE A 77 24.00 -9.21 8.74
CA ILE A 77 23.55 -9.99 7.58
C ILE A 77 24.63 -10.96 7.13
N ARG A 78 25.91 -10.56 7.14
CA ARG A 78 27.08 -11.40 6.73
C ARG A 78 27.41 -12.50 7.71
N ALA A 79 26.83 -12.53 8.91
CA ALA A 79 26.91 -13.68 9.81
C ALA A 79 26.25 -14.93 9.21
N ASP A 80 25.36 -14.73 8.24
CA ASP A 80 24.68 -15.76 7.48
C ASP A 80 25.20 -15.81 6.04
N HIS A 81 25.12 -16.97 5.39
CA HIS A 81 25.26 -17.16 3.96
C HIS A 81 23.88 -17.37 3.34
N TYR A 82 23.62 -16.76 2.20
CA TYR A 82 22.34 -16.88 1.50
C TYR A 82 22.50 -17.61 0.17
N ASP A 83 21.61 -18.54 -0.13
CA ASP A 83 21.59 -19.21 -1.44
C ASP A 83 21.10 -18.25 -2.52
N LEU A 84 20.22 -17.30 -2.14
CA LEU A 84 19.67 -16.28 -3.02
C LEU A 84 19.51 -14.95 -2.29
N ALA A 85 19.89 -13.85 -2.93
CA ALA A 85 19.59 -12.50 -2.47
C ALA A 85 18.89 -11.71 -3.57
N VAL A 86 17.78 -11.04 -3.22
CA VAL A 86 16.99 -10.18 -4.11
C VAL A 86 17.00 -8.76 -3.58
N ASP A 87 17.48 -7.81 -4.37
CA ASP A 87 17.54 -6.39 -4.01
C ASP A 87 16.64 -5.56 -4.93
N LEU A 88 15.51 -5.13 -4.40
CA LEU A 88 14.58 -4.23 -5.08
C LEU A 88 14.84 -2.74 -4.79
N ARG A 89 15.79 -2.45 -3.88
CA ARG A 89 16.13 -1.09 -3.45
C ARG A 89 17.25 -0.47 -4.28
N SER A 90 18.27 -1.29 -4.62
CA SER A 90 19.45 -0.88 -5.42
C SER A 90 20.28 0.23 -4.76
N ASP A 91 20.53 0.11 -3.46
CA ASP A 91 21.35 1.06 -2.68
C ASP A 91 22.77 0.53 -2.39
N GLY A 92 23.21 -0.46 -3.16
CA GLY A 92 24.55 -1.04 -3.05
C GLY A 92 24.73 -2.12 -1.99
N LEU A 93 23.73 -2.34 -1.13
CA LEU A 93 23.82 -3.32 -0.04
C LEU A 93 24.09 -4.73 -0.56
N LEU A 94 23.50 -5.11 -1.68
CA LEU A 94 23.65 -6.44 -2.29
C LEU A 94 25.12 -6.81 -2.61
N TYR A 95 25.95 -5.83 -2.96
CA TYR A 95 27.37 -6.08 -3.25
C TYR A 95 28.17 -6.46 -2.00
N LEU A 96 27.69 -6.05 -0.83
CA LEU A 96 28.32 -6.32 0.46
C LEU A 96 27.84 -7.63 1.11
N ILE A 97 26.86 -8.32 0.53
CA ILE A 97 26.24 -9.52 1.09
C ILE A 97 26.85 -10.78 0.46
N ARG A 98 26.97 -11.85 1.28
CA ARG A 98 27.37 -13.18 0.84
C ARG A 98 26.15 -13.95 0.34
N ALA A 99 26.05 -14.14 -0.96
CA ALA A 99 24.98 -14.92 -1.59
C ALA A 99 25.48 -15.58 -2.87
N ASP A 100 25.05 -16.82 -3.13
CA ASP A 100 25.43 -17.60 -4.31
C ASP A 100 24.80 -17.00 -5.57
N LYS A 101 23.52 -16.61 -5.49
CA LYS A 101 22.78 -15.99 -6.56
C LYS A 101 22.23 -14.65 -6.13
N LYS A 102 22.34 -13.65 -7.01
CA LYS A 102 21.92 -12.27 -6.75
C LYS A 102 21.02 -11.77 -7.85
N PHE A 103 19.84 -11.23 -7.48
CA PHE A 103 18.94 -10.53 -8.36
C PHE A 103 18.87 -9.06 -8.00
N ASN A 104 19.14 -8.19 -8.97
CA ASN A 104 19.01 -6.76 -8.83
C ASN A 104 17.72 -6.26 -9.47
N LYS A 105 17.24 -5.12 -9.01
CA LYS A 105 16.12 -4.39 -9.59
C LYS A 105 16.34 -4.11 -11.07
N VAL A 106 15.36 -4.45 -11.88
CA VAL A 106 15.33 -4.12 -13.31
C VAL A 106 15.18 -2.61 -13.51
N LYS A 107 15.95 -2.05 -14.47
CA LYS A 107 15.88 -0.65 -14.87
C LYS A 107 14.89 -0.50 -16.03
N ASN A 108 13.61 -0.41 -15.75
CA ASN A 108 12.56 -0.11 -16.73
C ASN A 108 11.56 0.88 -16.12
N ASN A 109 11.42 2.05 -16.72
CA ASN A 109 10.52 3.09 -16.24
C ASN A 109 9.22 3.19 -17.05
N ASN A 110 9.04 2.37 -18.07
CA ASN A 110 7.88 2.39 -18.97
C ASN A 110 6.77 1.42 -18.53
N ILE A 111 7.01 0.63 -17.47
CA ILE A 111 6.07 -0.34 -16.93
C ILE A 111 5.73 -0.01 -15.48
N HIS A 112 4.66 -0.60 -14.97
CA HIS A 112 4.25 -0.44 -13.59
C HIS A 112 5.33 -0.92 -12.61
N SER A 113 5.47 -0.26 -11.46
CA SER A 113 6.52 -0.58 -10.47
C SER A 113 6.39 -2.00 -9.90
N ALA A 114 5.19 -2.54 -9.72
CA ALA A 114 4.99 -3.93 -9.31
C ALA A 114 5.56 -4.91 -10.34
N GLU A 115 5.25 -4.71 -11.63
CA GLU A 115 5.79 -5.53 -12.73
C GLU A 115 7.31 -5.43 -12.83
N LYS A 116 7.84 -4.20 -12.71
CA LYS A 116 9.28 -3.97 -12.69
C LYS A 116 9.98 -4.76 -11.57
N HIS A 117 9.43 -4.74 -10.37
CA HIS A 117 9.95 -5.52 -9.25
C HIS A 117 9.85 -7.01 -9.52
N PHE A 118 8.74 -7.46 -10.07
CA PHE A 118 8.51 -8.87 -10.37
C PHE A 118 9.47 -9.41 -11.44
N LEU A 119 9.72 -8.65 -12.48
CA LEU A 119 10.70 -9.02 -13.53
C LEU A 119 12.13 -9.15 -12.98
N SER A 120 12.45 -8.55 -11.82
CA SER A 120 13.77 -8.67 -11.20
C SER A 120 14.11 -10.11 -10.81
N ILE A 121 13.13 -10.97 -10.56
CA ILE A 121 13.33 -12.39 -10.26
C ILE A 121 13.25 -13.29 -11.49
N LYS A 122 13.23 -12.71 -12.69
CA LYS A 122 13.19 -13.42 -13.99
C LYS A 122 12.00 -14.36 -14.11
N GLN A 123 10.86 -13.98 -13.58
CA GLN A 123 9.58 -14.69 -13.76
C GLN A 123 8.69 -13.96 -14.75
N PRO A 124 7.90 -14.67 -15.57
CA PRO A 124 6.92 -14.06 -16.48
C PRO A 124 5.78 -13.40 -15.68
N THR A 125 5.33 -12.24 -16.14
CA THR A 125 4.37 -11.37 -15.40
C THR A 125 2.98 -12.00 -15.23
N ASN A 126 2.57 -12.92 -16.11
CA ASN A 126 1.32 -13.67 -15.94
C ASN A 126 1.31 -14.61 -14.71
N LEU A 127 2.46 -14.84 -14.09
CA LEU A 127 2.58 -15.58 -12.82
C LEU A 127 2.70 -14.67 -11.59
N MET A 128 2.50 -13.36 -11.76
CA MET A 128 2.63 -12.39 -10.67
C MET A 128 1.43 -12.48 -9.73
N PRO A 129 1.65 -12.78 -8.43
CA PRO A 129 0.59 -12.78 -7.43
C PRO A 129 0.01 -11.36 -7.22
N LYS A 130 -1.19 -11.28 -6.63
CA LYS A 130 -1.73 -10.02 -6.12
C LYS A 130 -0.82 -9.46 -5.03
N THR A 131 -0.90 -8.16 -4.81
CA THR A 131 -0.31 -7.54 -3.61
C THR A 131 -1.03 -8.03 -2.37
N GLU A 132 -0.32 -8.17 -1.25
CA GLU A 132 -0.91 -8.67 -0.02
C GLU A 132 -0.31 -8.01 1.22
N ILE A 133 -1.16 -7.78 2.23
CA ILE A 133 -0.79 -7.44 3.60
C ILE A 133 -1.41 -8.49 4.52
N TRP A 134 -0.61 -9.04 5.40
CA TRP A 134 -1.02 -10.11 6.30
C TRP A 134 -1.58 -9.52 7.59
N LEU A 135 -2.86 -9.79 7.85
CA LEU A 135 -3.58 -9.33 9.04
C LEU A 135 -3.84 -10.51 9.98
N ASN A 136 -3.55 -10.34 11.26
CA ASN A 136 -3.84 -11.33 12.26
C ASN A 136 -5.33 -11.31 12.69
N LYS A 137 -5.70 -12.22 13.59
CA LYS A 137 -7.07 -12.32 14.12
C LYS A 137 -7.46 -11.10 14.96
N GLN A 138 -6.53 -10.55 15.74
CA GLN A 138 -6.79 -9.43 16.65
C GLN A 138 -7.12 -8.15 15.90
N GLU A 139 -6.31 -7.78 14.89
CA GLU A 139 -6.55 -6.59 14.05
C GLU A 139 -7.90 -6.65 13.33
N LYS A 140 -8.31 -7.86 12.88
CA LYS A 140 -9.64 -8.07 12.26
C LYS A 140 -10.78 -7.90 13.26
N ILE A 141 -10.60 -8.37 14.51
CA ILE A 141 -11.58 -8.21 15.58
C ILE A 141 -11.70 -6.73 15.96
N ASP A 142 -10.57 -6.05 16.17
CA ASP A 142 -10.56 -4.67 16.61
C ASP A 142 -11.16 -3.75 15.53
N ALA A 143 -10.83 -3.97 14.26
CA ALA A 143 -11.46 -3.26 13.15
C ALA A 143 -13.00 -3.42 13.13
N ARG A 144 -13.49 -4.64 13.33
CA ARG A 144 -14.96 -4.90 13.36
C ARG A 144 -15.66 -4.21 14.52
N LYS A 145 -15.02 -4.06 15.69
CA LYS A 145 -15.59 -3.36 16.84
C LYS A 145 -15.71 -1.85 16.62
N LEU A 146 -14.85 -1.27 15.78
CA LEU A 146 -14.87 0.15 15.46
C LEU A 146 -16.01 0.54 14.52
N ILE A 147 -16.43 -0.40 13.67
CA ILE A 147 -17.50 -0.18 12.70
C ILE A 147 -18.85 -0.41 13.40
N PRO A 148 -19.78 0.57 13.40
CA PRO A 148 -21.08 0.40 14.00
C PRO A 148 -21.84 -0.76 13.35
N LYS A 149 -22.65 -1.47 14.15
CA LYS A 149 -23.43 -2.60 13.65
C LYS A 149 -24.56 -2.12 12.72
N GLY A 150 -24.86 -2.92 11.71
CA GLY A 150 -25.98 -2.66 10.78
C GLY A 150 -25.53 -2.11 9.43
N TYR A 151 -24.39 -1.46 9.35
CA TYR A 151 -23.85 -0.96 8.09
C TYR A 151 -23.20 -2.08 7.28
N LYS A 152 -23.48 -2.11 5.98
CA LYS A 152 -22.99 -3.13 5.03
C LYS A 152 -22.11 -2.55 3.96
N ARG A 153 -22.48 -1.40 3.39
CA ARG A 153 -21.75 -0.73 2.30
C ARG A 153 -21.00 0.47 2.84
N ILE A 154 -19.73 0.28 3.16
CA ILE A 154 -18.90 1.26 3.82
C ILE A 154 -17.94 1.88 2.81
N LEU A 155 -17.92 3.21 2.75
CA LEU A 155 -16.94 4.00 2.01
C LEU A 155 -15.82 4.44 2.96
N ALA A 156 -14.59 4.03 2.68
CA ALA A 156 -13.39 4.54 3.36
C ALA A 156 -12.76 5.66 2.56
N LEU A 157 -12.48 6.79 3.21
CA LEU A 157 -11.85 7.95 2.60
C LEU A 157 -10.44 8.18 3.16
N GLY A 158 -9.46 8.30 2.28
CA GLY A 158 -8.08 8.68 2.60
C GLY A 158 -7.81 10.13 2.19
N ILE A 159 -8.17 11.10 3.04
CA ILE A 159 -8.18 12.53 2.71
C ILE A 159 -6.81 13.21 2.78
N GLY A 160 -5.79 12.53 3.32
CA GLY A 160 -4.43 13.03 3.46
C GLY A 160 -3.44 12.46 2.45
N ALA A 161 -2.26 13.08 2.38
CA ALA A 161 -1.09 12.58 1.65
C ALA A 161 0.20 13.17 2.23
N ASN A 162 1.36 12.59 1.85
CA ASN A 162 2.66 13.06 2.32
C ASN A 162 3.12 14.40 1.70
N SER A 163 2.45 14.90 0.66
CA SER A 163 2.78 16.15 -0.04
C SER A 163 1.49 16.93 -0.30
N GLU A 164 1.51 18.22 -0.06
CA GLU A 164 0.36 19.12 -0.26
C GLU A 164 -0.16 19.11 -1.70
N HIS A 165 0.74 19.03 -2.68
CA HIS A 165 0.36 18.93 -4.10
C HIS A 165 -0.38 17.65 -4.48
N LYS A 166 -0.44 16.68 -3.57
CA LYS A 166 -1.16 15.41 -3.74
C LYS A 166 -2.48 15.37 -2.97
N ILE A 167 -2.84 16.45 -2.28
CA ILE A 167 -4.02 16.49 -1.43
C ILE A 167 -5.18 17.11 -2.21
N TRP A 168 -6.18 16.29 -2.50
CA TRP A 168 -7.47 16.75 -3.01
C TRP A 168 -8.23 17.49 -1.92
N PRO A 169 -8.89 18.63 -2.21
CA PRO A 169 -9.56 19.42 -1.19
C PRO A 169 -10.54 18.60 -0.33
N ALA A 170 -10.50 18.83 0.99
CA ALA A 170 -11.37 18.10 1.92
C ALA A 170 -12.88 18.38 1.66
N GLN A 171 -13.22 19.59 1.20
CA GLN A 171 -14.57 19.93 0.74
C GLN A 171 -15.00 19.05 -0.44
N PHE A 172 -14.09 18.75 -1.36
CA PHE A 172 -14.39 17.91 -2.52
C PHE A 172 -14.61 16.46 -2.13
N PHE A 173 -13.88 15.95 -1.12
CA PHE A 173 -14.18 14.65 -0.53
C PHE A 173 -15.56 14.62 0.12
N ALA A 174 -15.98 15.72 0.78
CA ALA A 174 -17.29 15.85 1.40
C ALA A 174 -18.42 15.88 0.34
N GLU A 175 -18.25 16.65 -0.72
CA GLU A 175 -19.18 16.69 -1.85
C GLU A 175 -19.31 15.30 -2.51
N LEU A 176 -18.18 14.60 -2.76
CA LEU A 176 -18.20 13.26 -3.30
C LEU A 176 -18.92 12.29 -2.36
N ALA A 177 -18.68 12.38 -1.06
CA ALA A 177 -19.34 11.56 -0.05
C ALA A 177 -20.86 11.76 -0.05
N SER A 178 -21.31 13.03 -0.19
CA SER A 178 -22.74 13.36 -0.33
C SER A 178 -23.36 12.78 -1.61
N MET A 179 -22.65 12.82 -2.73
CA MET A 179 -23.10 12.23 -4.00
C MET A 179 -23.22 10.70 -3.91
N LEU A 180 -22.35 10.05 -3.12
CA LEU A 180 -22.30 8.59 -2.96
C LEU A 180 -23.22 8.07 -1.84
N GLN A 181 -23.99 8.91 -1.13
CA GLN A 181 -24.84 8.51 0.00
C GLN A 181 -25.88 7.43 -0.35
N LYS A 182 -26.37 7.40 -1.59
CA LYS A 182 -27.29 6.33 -2.02
C LYS A 182 -26.62 4.98 -2.18
N ASN A 183 -25.30 4.97 -2.38
CA ASN A 183 -24.52 3.76 -2.64
C ASN A 183 -23.84 3.20 -1.39
N PHE A 184 -23.61 4.03 -0.37
CA PHE A 184 -22.88 3.65 0.84
C PHE A 184 -23.65 4.05 2.11
N ASP A 185 -23.78 3.09 3.03
CA ASP A 185 -24.53 3.25 4.28
C ASP A 185 -23.76 4.07 5.32
N PHE A 186 -22.41 4.03 5.24
CA PHE A 186 -21.54 4.64 6.26
C PHE A 186 -20.21 5.11 5.68
N ILE A 187 -19.66 6.16 6.26
CA ILE A 187 -18.41 6.77 5.84
C ILE A 187 -17.37 6.67 6.95
N LEU A 188 -16.17 6.22 6.59
CA LEU A 188 -14.98 6.24 7.44
C LEU A 188 -13.94 7.18 6.86
N ILE A 189 -13.25 7.95 7.69
CA ILE A 189 -12.04 8.68 7.32
C ILE A 189 -10.86 8.00 7.98
N VAL A 190 -9.89 7.59 7.18
CA VAL A 190 -8.65 6.95 7.63
C VAL A 190 -7.43 7.77 7.21
N GLY A 191 -6.41 7.78 8.06
CA GLY A 191 -5.20 8.57 7.83
C GLY A 191 -4.27 8.54 9.04
N ASP A 192 -3.17 9.27 8.96
CA ASP A 192 -2.33 9.50 10.13
C ASP A 192 -2.80 10.74 10.94
N SER A 193 -2.11 11.03 12.05
CA SER A 193 -2.49 12.14 12.94
C SER A 193 -2.42 13.52 12.26
N ARG A 194 -1.57 13.70 11.24
CA ARG A 194 -1.44 14.95 10.48
C ARG A 194 -2.67 15.23 9.62
N ASP A 195 -3.41 14.20 9.26
CA ASP A 195 -4.60 14.30 8.40
C ASP A 195 -5.81 14.85 9.17
N ASN A 196 -5.76 14.83 10.53
CA ASN A 196 -6.83 15.41 11.36
C ASN A 196 -7.12 16.89 11.07
N LYS A 197 -6.17 17.63 10.55
CA LYS A 197 -6.38 19.06 10.18
C LYS A 197 -7.42 19.26 9.07
N PHE A 198 -7.69 18.22 8.27
CA PHE A 198 -8.66 18.26 7.17
C PHE A 198 -10.07 17.84 7.62
N VAL A 199 -10.18 17.14 8.75
CA VAL A 199 -11.46 16.59 9.23
C VAL A 199 -12.50 17.65 9.58
N PRO A 200 -12.17 18.80 10.23
CA PRO A 200 -13.14 19.88 10.47
C PRO A 200 -13.75 20.42 9.17
N ILE A 201 -12.91 20.61 8.13
CA ILE A 201 -13.35 21.10 6.82
C ILE A 201 -14.29 20.09 6.16
N PHE A 202 -13.94 18.80 6.19
CA PHE A 202 -14.80 17.73 5.70
C PHE A 202 -16.14 17.72 6.46
N LYS A 203 -16.12 17.80 7.78
CA LYS A 203 -17.30 17.75 8.65
C LYS A 203 -18.29 18.86 8.33
N GLU A 204 -17.79 20.10 8.18
CA GLU A 204 -18.59 21.27 7.85
C GLU A 204 -19.29 21.12 6.49
N ALA A 205 -18.56 20.65 5.47
CA ALA A 205 -19.07 20.51 4.11
C ALA A 205 -19.98 19.28 3.93
N TYR A 206 -19.74 18.18 4.66
CA TYR A 206 -20.52 16.95 4.51
C TYR A 206 -21.84 16.99 5.28
N GLY A 207 -21.83 17.50 6.51
CA GLY A 207 -23.01 17.62 7.38
C GLY A 207 -23.64 16.30 7.87
N GLY A 208 -23.24 15.15 7.32
CA GLY A 208 -23.73 13.83 7.70
C GLY A 208 -22.88 13.13 8.76
N GLU A 209 -23.29 11.93 9.16
CA GLU A 209 -22.54 11.11 10.11
C GLU A 209 -21.37 10.41 9.43
N PHE A 210 -20.23 10.39 10.10
CA PHE A 210 -19.04 9.65 9.68
C PHE A 210 -18.17 9.31 10.89
N LEU A 211 -17.28 8.32 10.73
CA LEU A 211 -16.31 7.95 11.74
C LEU A 211 -14.91 8.43 11.34
N ASN A 212 -14.34 9.34 12.14
CA ASN A 212 -12.95 9.76 11.97
C ASN A 212 -12.00 8.80 12.72
N LEU A 213 -11.11 8.13 12.00
CA LEU A 213 -10.09 7.23 12.51
C LEU A 213 -8.65 7.74 12.26
N CYS A 214 -8.47 8.97 11.76
CA CYS A 214 -7.15 9.54 11.52
C CYS A 214 -6.32 9.59 12.80
N GLY A 215 -5.13 8.99 12.77
CA GLY A 215 -4.18 8.94 13.89
C GLY A 215 -4.61 8.12 15.10
N LYS A 216 -5.73 7.39 15.04
CA LYS A 216 -6.28 6.61 16.15
C LYS A 216 -5.89 5.13 16.12
N LEU A 217 -5.39 4.66 14.99
CA LEU A 217 -5.09 3.25 14.74
C LEU A 217 -3.65 3.07 14.28
N ASP A 218 -3.09 1.90 14.57
CA ASP A 218 -1.88 1.47 13.90
C ASP A 218 -2.16 1.09 12.43
N LEU A 219 -1.09 0.90 11.67
CA LEU A 219 -1.19 0.67 10.23
C LEU A 219 -1.96 -0.60 9.86
N LEU A 220 -1.77 -1.70 10.62
CA LEU A 220 -2.41 -2.97 10.32
C LEU A 220 -3.88 -2.99 10.75
N THR A 221 -4.21 -2.33 11.85
CA THR A 221 -5.62 -2.11 12.25
C THR A 221 -6.33 -1.20 11.24
N THR A 222 -5.67 -0.15 10.74
CA THR A 222 -6.18 0.68 9.63
C THR A 222 -6.43 -0.16 8.37
N ALA A 223 -5.49 -1.03 8.00
CA ALA A 223 -5.65 -1.95 6.88
C ALA A 223 -6.85 -2.91 7.09
N ALA A 224 -7.07 -3.38 8.32
CA ALA A 224 -8.22 -4.23 8.66
C ALA A 224 -9.55 -3.47 8.60
N VAL A 225 -9.58 -2.19 8.96
CA VAL A 225 -10.75 -1.31 8.78
C VAL A 225 -11.05 -1.12 7.30
N ILE A 226 -10.04 -0.79 6.49
CA ILE A 226 -10.20 -0.65 5.03
C ILE A 226 -10.70 -1.97 4.42
N LYS A 227 -10.22 -3.12 4.87
CA LYS A 227 -10.68 -4.44 4.42
C LYS A 227 -12.17 -4.68 4.66
N ASN A 228 -12.76 -4.07 5.69
CA ASN A 228 -14.20 -4.16 5.94
C ASN A 228 -15.01 -3.11 5.17
N SER A 229 -14.37 -2.26 4.38
CA SER A 229 -15.03 -1.30 3.51
C SER A 229 -15.22 -1.87 2.11
N GLU A 230 -16.30 -1.48 1.44
CA GLU A 230 -16.58 -1.90 0.07
C GLU A 230 -15.70 -1.15 -0.94
N LEU A 231 -15.50 0.14 -0.70
CA LEU A 231 -14.70 1.01 -1.54
C LEU A 231 -13.77 1.88 -0.69
N PHE A 232 -12.55 2.03 -1.15
CA PHE A 232 -11.62 3.05 -0.68
C PHE A 232 -11.44 4.12 -1.76
N VAL A 233 -11.66 5.40 -1.42
CA VAL A 233 -11.33 6.55 -2.27
C VAL A 233 -10.32 7.42 -1.54
N GLY A 234 -9.23 7.77 -2.21
CA GLY A 234 -8.21 8.60 -1.57
C GLY A 234 -7.19 9.21 -2.51
N ASN A 235 -6.33 10.03 -1.95
CA ASN A 235 -5.20 10.62 -2.65
C ASN A 235 -4.15 9.57 -3.02
N ASP A 236 -3.23 9.91 -3.94
CA ASP A 236 -2.01 9.15 -4.22
C ASP A 236 -1.13 9.03 -2.97
N SER A 237 -1.40 8.02 -2.16
CA SER A 237 -0.79 7.77 -0.86
C SER A 237 -0.59 6.28 -0.57
N GLY A 238 0.11 5.96 0.52
CA GLY A 238 0.31 4.58 0.95
C GLY A 238 -0.99 3.82 1.26
N LEU A 239 -2.05 4.51 1.66
CA LEU A 239 -3.34 3.89 2.01
C LEU A 239 -4.05 3.27 0.81
N GLY A 240 -3.97 3.88 -0.38
CA GLY A 240 -4.51 3.29 -1.60
C GLY A 240 -3.85 1.93 -1.92
N HIS A 241 -2.53 1.83 -1.75
CA HIS A 241 -1.81 0.56 -1.92
C HIS A 241 -2.20 -0.47 -0.85
N ILE A 242 -2.40 -0.04 0.40
CA ILE A 242 -2.90 -0.90 1.47
C ILE A 242 -4.29 -1.42 1.11
N ALA A 243 -5.20 -0.55 0.66
CA ALA A 243 -6.55 -0.92 0.27
C ALA A 243 -6.55 -2.02 -0.82
N SER A 244 -5.78 -1.83 -1.87
CA SER A 244 -5.61 -2.85 -2.91
C SER A 244 -5.02 -4.15 -2.36
N ALA A 245 -4.04 -4.08 -1.45
CA ALA A 245 -3.38 -5.26 -0.88
C ALA A 245 -4.26 -6.05 0.10
N VAL A 246 -5.27 -5.44 0.69
CA VAL A 246 -6.31 -6.13 1.47
C VAL A 246 -7.54 -6.50 0.64
N GLN A 247 -7.47 -6.32 -0.68
CA GLN A 247 -8.50 -6.66 -1.68
C GLN A 247 -9.79 -5.83 -1.54
N THR A 248 -9.66 -4.56 -1.14
CA THR A 248 -10.74 -3.58 -1.19
C THR A 248 -10.71 -2.86 -2.54
N LYS A 249 -11.85 -2.63 -3.18
CA LYS A 249 -11.98 -1.79 -4.37
C LYS A 249 -11.33 -0.43 -4.11
N THR A 250 -10.53 0.09 -5.03
CA THR A 250 -9.80 1.34 -4.81
C THR A 250 -9.99 2.33 -5.94
N PHE A 251 -10.22 3.59 -5.58
CA PHE A 251 -10.21 4.71 -6.51
C PHE A 251 -9.23 5.78 -6.02
N THR A 252 -8.21 6.08 -6.83
CA THR A 252 -7.13 6.99 -6.44
C THR A 252 -7.18 8.29 -7.24
N ILE A 253 -7.14 9.42 -6.54
CA ILE A 253 -7.09 10.75 -7.12
C ILE A 253 -5.62 11.20 -7.19
N PHE A 254 -5.13 11.39 -8.42
CA PHE A 254 -3.74 11.74 -8.68
C PHE A 254 -3.58 13.22 -8.99
N GLY A 255 -2.67 13.89 -8.28
CA GLY A 255 -2.07 15.16 -8.65
C GLY A 255 -0.86 14.97 -9.56
N PRO A 256 0.35 15.42 -9.14
CA PRO A 256 1.56 15.39 -9.97
C PRO A 256 2.20 13.99 -10.13
N GLY A 257 1.60 12.94 -9.56
CA GLY A 257 2.12 11.56 -9.64
C GLY A 257 2.08 10.97 -11.05
N GLU A 258 2.54 9.73 -11.18
CA GLU A 258 2.55 8.96 -12.43
C GLU A 258 1.70 7.68 -12.25
N PRO A 259 0.38 7.72 -12.46
CA PRO A 259 -0.52 6.60 -12.15
C PRO A 259 -0.19 5.33 -12.94
N HIS A 260 0.28 5.43 -14.18
CA HIS A 260 0.71 4.26 -14.96
C HIS A 260 1.83 3.46 -14.28
N ARG A 261 2.65 4.13 -13.45
CA ARG A 261 3.79 3.51 -12.75
C ARG A 261 3.51 3.18 -11.29
N TYR A 262 2.66 3.98 -10.63
CA TYR A 262 2.59 3.98 -9.17
C TYR A 262 1.17 3.88 -8.61
N ARG A 263 0.14 3.65 -9.43
CA ARG A 263 -1.18 3.40 -8.87
C ARG A 263 -1.20 2.14 -8.00
N PRO A 264 -2.15 1.97 -7.09
CA PRO A 264 -2.39 0.69 -6.44
C PRO A 264 -2.52 -0.43 -7.47
N TRP A 265 -1.91 -1.59 -7.17
CA TRP A 265 -1.87 -2.73 -8.09
C TRP A 265 -3.00 -3.70 -7.79
N GLY A 266 -3.95 -3.83 -8.68
CA GLY A 266 -5.12 -4.72 -8.57
C GLY A 266 -6.09 -4.52 -9.73
N GLU A 267 -6.93 -5.52 -9.98
CA GLU A 267 -7.94 -5.49 -11.04
C GLU A 267 -9.01 -4.44 -10.77
N GLU A 268 -9.40 -4.26 -9.50
CA GLU A 268 -10.38 -3.28 -9.05
C GLU A 268 -9.69 -2.02 -8.49
N SER A 269 -8.60 -1.57 -9.14
CA SER A 269 -7.86 -0.36 -8.77
C SER A 269 -7.90 0.64 -9.91
N TYR A 270 -8.75 1.65 -9.75
CA TYR A 270 -8.97 2.70 -10.74
C TYR A 270 -8.40 4.03 -10.26
N TRP A 271 -8.33 4.99 -11.16
CA TRP A 271 -7.77 6.29 -10.87
C TRP A 271 -8.28 7.39 -11.78
N VAL A 272 -8.09 8.63 -11.34
CA VAL A 272 -8.30 9.84 -12.13
C VAL A 272 -7.10 10.78 -11.97
N GLN A 273 -6.76 11.48 -13.05
CA GLN A 273 -5.75 12.55 -13.04
C GLN A 273 -6.18 13.65 -14.01
N ASP A 274 -5.96 14.90 -13.63
CA ASP A 274 -6.10 16.02 -14.53
C ASP A 274 -4.98 16.04 -15.59
N LYS A 275 -5.28 16.56 -16.79
CA LYS A 275 -4.30 16.63 -17.89
C LYS A 275 -3.06 17.46 -17.54
N GLN A 276 -3.23 18.53 -16.75
CA GLN A 276 -2.17 19.39 -16.27
C GLN A 276 -1.57 18.91 -14.93
N LYS A 277 -2.06 17.79 -14.40
CA LYS A 277 -1.69 17.21 -13.11
C LYS A 277 -1.98 18.12 -11.90
N ILE A 278 -2.97 18.97 -12.01
CA ILE A 278 -3.44 19.86 -10.95
C ILE A 278 -4.60 19.19 -10.23
N ILE A 279 -4.39 18.74 -9.00
CA ILE A 279 -5.36 17.92 -8.28
C ILE A 279 -6.65 18.71 -7.96
N GLN A 280 -6.57 20.02 -7.77
CA GLN A 280 -7.69 20.93 -7.48
C GLN A 280 -8.63 21.10 -8.69
N GLU A 281 -8.16 20.81 -9.90
CA GLU A 281 -8.99 20.88 -11.10
C GLU A 281 -9.87 19.64 -11.28
N ILE A 282 -9.63 18.58 -10.54
CA ILE A 282 -10.46 17.37 -10.54
C ILE A 282 -11.71 17.65 -9.70
N LYS A 283 -12.85 17.88 -10.34
CA LYS A 283 -14.11 18.21 -9.66
C LYS A 283 -14.81 16.94 -9.13
N PRO A 284 -15.55 17.04 -8.00
CA PRO A 284 -16.25 15.90 -7.38
C PRO A 284 -17.17 15.15 -8.34
N ALA A 285 -17.91 15.85 -9.19
CA ALA A 285 -18.79 15.25 -10.19
C ALA A 285 -18.04 14.35 -11.20
N LEU A 286 -16.81 14.71 -11.59
CA LEU A 286 -15.97 13.86 -12.44
C LEU A 286 -15.54 12.59 -11.70
N VAL A 287 -15.15 12.72 -10.42
CA VAL A 287 -14.76 11.57 -9.60
C VAL A 287 -15.95 10.65 -9.39
N PHE A 288 -17.11 11.21 -9.03
CA PHE A 288 -18.36 10.46 -8.87
C PHE A 288 -18.67 9.65 -10.12
N LYS A 289 -18.77 10.30 -11.29
CA LYS A 289 -19.03 9.62 -12.55
C LYS A 289 -18.06 8.47 -12.80
N LYS A 290 -16.75 8.70 -12.61
CA LYS A 290 -15.73 7.66 -12.83
C LYS A 290 -15.81 6.52 -11.83
N VAL A 291 -16.21 6.77 -10.58
CA VAL A 291 -16.46 5.74 -9.57
C VAL A 291 -17.64 4.87 -9.97
N MET A 292 -18.77 5.52 -10.38
CA MET A 292 -19.96 4.81 -10.85
C MET A 292 -19.65 3.92 -12.06
N ASP A 293 -19.00 4.49 -13.07
CA ASP A 293 -18.60 3.77 -14.31
C ASP A 293 -17.66 2.60 -14.00
N ALA A 294 -16.69 2.79 -13.08
CA ALA A 294 -15.65 1.79 -12.79
C ALA A 294 -16.18 0.58 -12.02
N PHE A 295 -17.12 0.77 -11.13
CA PHE A 295 -17.60 -0.27 -10.21
C PHE A 295 -19.02 -0.73 -10.48
N GLY A 296 -19.68 -0.19 -11.51
CA GLY A 296 -21.05 -0.58 -11.89
C GLY A 296 -22.09 -0.26 -10.82
N TYR A 297 -21.93 0.86 -10.10
CA TYR A 297 -22.95 1.34 -9.21
C TYR A 297 -24.05 2.03 -10.05
N ASP A 298 -25.30 1.66 -9.85
CA ASP A 298 -26.42 2.25 -10.57
C ASP A 298 -26.80 3.62 -9.98
N ASP A 299 -27.09 4.59 -10.87
CA ASP A 299 -27.65 5.89 -10.49
C ASP A 299 -29.15 5.79 -10.09
N GLU A 300 -29.77 4.65 -10.44
CA GLU A 300 -31.20 4.37 -10.20
C GLU A 300 -31.37 3.43 -8.99
N GLN A 301 -31.58 4.02 -7.81
CA GLN A 301 -32.52 3.48 -6.79
C GLN A 301 -32.94 4.58 -5.83
#